data_20751c7531a8b4e0486069cb0d7689b1
#
_entry.id   20751c7531a8b4e0486069cb0d7689b1
#
_cell.length_a   1.000
_cell.length_b   1.000
_cell.length_c   1.000
_cell.angle_alpha   90.00
_cell.angle_beta   90.00
_cell.angle_gamma   90.00
#
_symmetry.space_group_name_H-M   'P 1'
#
loop_
_entity.id
_entity.type
_entity.pdbx_description
1 polymer ?
#
loop_
_entity_poly.entity_id
_entity_poly.type
_entity_poly.pdbx_seq_one_letter_code
_entity_poly.pdbx_strand_id
1 'polypeptide(L)'
;HSLVLTLDANVQSVLETSLQTTMKDSKCESAWALVVEVETGKILGWGSYPSFDMNEHDITQYLNMASDNAYEPGSVMKGITYAAALDSGNYPYNQSFRAKTFNYTYDESTGKISRSSKKTVYPSISDALGRDFGTLTYDEGFIRSSNVGICCLLADYLPAATFEEYLERFGFLQSVDIPFVSNATGVKNFSHPSDILSTGFGQSSSVTALQ
;
A
#
# COMPACT_ATOMS: atom_id res chain seq x y z
N HIS A 1 -33.94 12.44 15.09
CA HIS A 1 -33.31 11.60 14.02
C HIS A 1 -32.29 10.68 14.68
N SER A 2 -32.30 9.41 14.32
CA SER A 2 -31.33 8.41 14.80
C SER A 2 -30.32 8.12 13.72
N LEU A 3 -29.05 7.97 14.09
CA LEU A 3 -27.98 7.50 13.21
C LEU A 3 -27.72 6.03 13.52
N VAL A 4 -27.71 5.18 12.49
CA VAL A 4 -27.37 3.76 12.60
C VAL A 4 -26.04 3.55 11.92
N LEU A 5 -25.05 3.07 12.67
CA LEU A 5 -23.70 2.77 12.18
C LEU A 5 -23.54 1.28 11.94
N THR A 6 -22.55 0.92 11.13
CA THR A 6 -22.15 -0.47 10.88
C THR A 6 -21.18 -1.02 11.93
N LEU A 7 -20.73 -0.18 12.86
CA LEU A 7 -19.78 -0.57 13.90
C LEU A 7 -20.38 -1.67 14.80
N ASP A 8 -19.58 -2.72 15.03
CA ASP A 8 -19.87 -3.78 15.99
C ASP A 8 -19.19 -3.48 17.32
N ALA A 9 -19.96 -3.44 18.41
CA ALA A 9 -19.46 -3.04 19.73
C ALA A 9 -18.34 -3.94 20.25
N ASN A 10 -18.38 -5.26 19.96
CA ASN A 10 -17.34 -6.18 20.39
C ASN A 10 -16.06 -5.99 19.59
N VAL A 11 -16.19 -5.86 18.27
CA VAL A 11 -15.04 -5.58 17.37
C VAL A 11 -14.38 -4.26 17.76
N GLN A 12 -15.18 -3.22 17.99
CA GLN A 12 -14.69 -1.90 18.39
C GLN A 12 -13.93 -1.97 19.73
N SER A 13 -14.49 -2.64 20.74
CA SER A 13 -13.84 -2.79 22.05
C SER A 13 -12.49 -3.51 21.98
N VAL A 14 -12.43 -4.59 21.19
CA VAL A 14 -11.17 -5.32 20.96
C VAL A 14 -10.15 -4.45 20.23
N LEU A 15 -10.59 -3.72 19.20
CA LEU A 15 -9.74 -2.82 18.43
C LEU A 15 -9.15 -1.72 19.33
N GLU A 16 -9.95 -1.05 20.13
CA GLU A 16 -9.51 0.02 21.03
C GLU A 16 -8.50 -0.50 22.06
N THR A 17 -8.80 -1.65 22.68
CA THR A 17 -7.89 -2.29 23.65
C THR A 17 -6.56 -2.64 23.00
N SER A 18 -6.59 -3.15 21.76
CA SER A 18 -5.38 -3.52 21.00
C SER A 18 -4.55 -2.29 20.65
N LEU A 19 -5.17 -1.20 20.21
CA LEU A 19 -4.48 0.06 19.91
C LEU A 19 -3.81 0.65 21.17
N GLN A 20 -4.51 0.68 22.30
CA GLN A 20 -3.97 1.16 23.58
C GLN A 20 -2.75 0.33 24.01
N THR A 21 -2.85 -1.00 23.90
CA THR A 21 -1.76 -1.91 24.23
C THR A 21 -0.57 -1.68 23.30
N THR A 22 -0.82 -1.56 22.00
CA THR A 22 0.21 -1.28 21.00
C THR A 22 0.95 0.03 21.28
N MET A 23 0.22 1.11 21.59
CA MET A 23 0.81 2.40 21.96
C MET A 23 1.74 2.27 23.16
N LYS A 24 1.29 1.55 24.21
CA LYS A 24 2.05 1.35 25.44
C LYS A 24 3.31 0.53 25.22
N ASP A 25 3.20 -0.57 24.48
CA ASP A 25 4.28 -1.55 24.34
C ASP A 25 5.35 -1.13 23.32
N SER A 26 4.93 -0.52 22.20
CA SER A 26 5.82 -0.05 21.15
C SER A 26 6.36 1.37 21.38
N LYS A 27 5.75 2.14 22.30
CA LYS A 27 6.06 3.56 22.54
C LYS A 27 5.96 4.40 21.25
N CYS A 28 5.04 4.04 20.34
CA CYS A 28 4.80 4.81 19.13
C CYS A 28 4.02 6.10 19.46
N GLU A 29 4.14 7.10 18.58
CA GLU A 29 3.47 8.40 18.74
C GLU A 29 1.98 8.31 18.39
N SER A 30 1.61 7.42 17.47
CA SER A 30 0.23 7.19 17.05
C SER A 30 0.02 5.76 16.60
N ALA A 31 -1.23 5.30 16.68
CA ALA A 31 -1.68 4.03 16.13
C ALA A 31 -3.12 4.15 15.65
N TRP A 32 -3.45 3.45 14.57
CA TRP A 32 -4.81 3.43 14.03
C TRP A 32 -5.12 2.07 13.41
N ALA A 33 -6.40 1.74 13.36
CA ALA A 33 -6.85 0.51 12.72
C ALA A 33 -8.27 0.64 12.18
N LEU A 34 -8.55 -0.11 11.14
CA LEU A 34 -9.87 -0.32 10.55
C LEU A 34 -10.15 -1.83 10.50
N VAL A 35 -11.39 -2.21 10.77
CA VAL A 35 -11.88 -3.58 10.55
C VAL A 35 -13.04 -3.50 9.58
N VAL A 36 -12.88 -4.14 8.42
CA VAL A 36 -13.84 -4.10 7.32
C VAL A 36 -14.33 -5.52 7.02
N GLU A 37 -15.64 -5.67 6.87
CA GLU A 37 -16.26 -6.91 6.39
C GLU A 37 -16.02 -7.05 4.89
N VAL A 38 -15.29 -8.09 4.47
CA VAL A 38 -14.81 -8.24 3.08
C VAL A 38 -15.97 -8.33 2.07
N GLU A 39 -17.05 -9.02 2.42
CA GLU A 39 -18.17 -9.25 1.50
C GLU A 39 -19.03 -8.01 1.25
N THR A 40 -19.11 -7.09 2.20
CA THR A 40 -20.04 -5.96 2.16
C THR A 40 -19.37 -4.59 2.14
N GLY A 41 -18.07 -4.53 2.49
CA GLY A 41 -17.35 -3.27 2.69
C GLY A 41 -17.76 -2.52 3.97
N LYS A 42 -18.60 -3.11 4.85
CA LYS A 42 -19.00 -2.46 6.09
C LYS A 42 -17.82 -2.30 7.04
N ILE A 43 -17.66 -1.12 7.60
CA ILE A 43 -16.68 -0.87 8.64
C ILE A 43 -17.28 -1.34 9.97
N LEU A 44 -16.66 -2.37 10.56
CA LEU A 44 -17.07 -2.98 11.82
C LEU A 44 -16.34 -2.39 13.03
N GLY A 45 -15.15 -1.83 12.82
CA GLY A 45 -14.37 -1.16 13.84
C GLY A 45 -13.48 -0.08 13.23
N TRP A 46 -13.31 1.03 13.97
CA TRP A 46 -12.50 2.17 13.55
C TRP A 46 -11.88 2.83 14.78
N GLY A 47 -10.56 2.87 14.85
CA GLY A 47 -9.86 3.48 15.96
C GLY A 47 -8.62 4.25 15.53
N SER A 48 -8.37 5.34 16.23
CA SER A 48 -7.19 6.19 16.11
C SER A 48 -6.72 6.63 17.49
N TYR A 49 -5.43 6.54 17.77
CA TYR A 49 -4.83 6.95 19.03
C TYR A 49 -3.60 7.84 18.78
N PRO A 50 -3.35 8.86 19.64
CA PRO A 50 -4.16 9.25 20.80
C PRO A 50 -5.60 9.56 20.42
N SER A 51 -6.54 9.12 21.26
CA SER A 51 -7.95 9.48 21.16
C SER A 51 -8.27 10.65 22.11
N PHE A 52 -9.47 11.20 22.00
CA PHE A 52 -9.97 12.27 22.85
C PHE A 52 -11.32 11.91 23.43
N ASP A 53 -11.64 12.48 24.59
CA ASP A 53 -12.99 12.42 25.15
C ASP A 53 -13.77 13.69 24.74
N MET A 54 -14.87 13.53 24.04
CA MET A 54 -15.72 14.66 23.59
C MET A 54 -16.37 15.43 24.74
N ASN A 55 -16.41 14.87 25.95
CA ASN A 55 -16.91 15.56 27.15
C ASN A 55 -15.83 16.45 27.80
N GLU A 56 -14.57 16.24 27.46
CA GLU A 56 -13.48 17.09 27.92
C GLU A 56 -13.13 18.11 26.82
N HIS A 57 -12.99 19.38 27.20
CA HIS A 57 -12.79 20.47 26.25
C HIS A 57 -11.31 20.72 25.93
N ASP A 58 -10.45 19.72 26.10
CA ASP A 58 -8.99 19.78 25.90
C ASP A 58 -8.51 19.00 24.69
N ILE A 59 -9.33 18.87 23.65
CA ILE A 59 -9.00 18.13 22.44
C ILE A 59 -7.76 18.73 21.80
N THR A 60 -6.66 17.99 21.80
CA THR A 60 -5.37 18.38 21.23
C THR A 60 -5.11 17.72 19.88
N GLN A 61 -5.82 16.62 19.56
CA GLN A 61 -5.69 15.88 18.32
C GLN A 61 -7.06 15.74 17.65
N TYR A 62 -7.22 16.41 16.51
CA TYR A 62 -8.48 16.40 15.73
C TYR A 62 -8.41 15.48 14.50
N LEU A 63 -7.20 15.02 14.12
CA LEU A 63 -7.03 14.19 12.92
C LEU A 63 -7.45 12.75 13.22
N ASN A 64 -8.31 12.24 12.37
CA ASN A 64 -8.56 10.81 12.33
C ASN A 64 -7.48 10.14 11.48
N MET A 65 -6.50 9.53 12.16
CA MET A 65 -5.31 9.00 11.49
C MET A 65 -5.63 7.93 10.46
N ALA A 66 -6.74 7.21 10.59
CA ALA A 66 -7.10 6.17 9.62
C ALA A 66 -7.65 6.74 8.30
N SER A 67 -8.25 7.95 8.32
CA SER A 67 -8.80 8.61 7.14
C SER A 67 -7.96 9.76 6.61
N ASP A 68 -7.29 10.49 7.51
CA ASP A 68 -6.65 11.76 7.15
C ASP A 68 -5.13 11.65 7.02
N ASN A 69 -4.52 10.57 7.54
CA ASN A 69 -3.08 10.35 7.42
C ASN A 69 -2.74 9.52 6.18
N ALA A 70 -2.16 10.17 5.19
CA ALA A 70 -1.61 9.49 4.03
C ALA A 70 -0.15 9.08 4.30
N TYR A 71 0.16 7.82 4.07
CA TYR A 71 1.49 7.24 4.31
C TYR A 71 1.88 6.25 3.21
N GLU A 72 3.15 5.95 3.11
CA GLU A 72 3.64 4.90 2.22
C GLU A 72 3.21 3.51 2.75
N PRO A 73 2.35 2.75 2.04
CA PRO A 73 1.75 1.53 2.56
C PRO A 73 2.76 0.39 2.74
N GLY A 74 3.95 0.51 2.14
CA GLY A 74 4.96 -0.53 2.16
C GLY A 74 4.52 -1.81 1.47
N SER A 75 5.04 -2.94 1.91
CA SER A 75 4.87 -4.24 1.23
C SER A 75 3.43 -4.75 1.13
N VAL A 76 2.46 -4.14 1.80
CA VAL A 76 1.02 -4.45 1.60
C VAL A 76 0.60 -4.14 0.15
N MET A 77 1.17 -3.09 -0.46
CA MET A 77 0.92 -2.71 -1.85
C MET A 77 1.26 -3.82 -2.84
N LYS A 78 2.18 -4.72 -2.52
CA LYS A 78 2.53 -5.85 -3.39
C LYS A 78 1.33 -6.75 -3.69
N GLY A 79 0.41 -6.92 -2.74
CA GLY A 79 -0.84 -7.63 -2.97
C GLY A 79 -1.66 -7.02 -4.10
N ILE A 80 -1.73 -5.69 -4.15
CA ILE A 80 -2.43 -4.94 -5.20
C ILE A 80 -1.71 -5.09 -6.55
N THR A 81 -0.39 -4.97 -6.56
CA THR A 81 0.42 -5.14 -7.79
C THR A 81 0.28 -6.54 -8.37
N TYR A 82 0.31 -7.57 -7.52
CA TYR A 82 0.08 -8.96 -7.97
C TYR A 82 -1.36 -9.17 -8.45
N ALA A 83 -2.35 -8.62 -7.75
CA ALA A 83 -3.75 -8.69 -8.18
C ALA A 83 -3.95 -8.03 -9.56
N ALA A 84 -3.34 -6.87 -9.79
CA ALA A 84 -3.36 -6.21 -11.09
C ALA A 84 -2.73 -7.08 -12.19
N ALA A 85 -1.59 -7.71 -11.93
CA ALA A 85 -0.95 -8.60 -12.89
C ALA A 85 -1.78 -9.86 -13.20
N LEU A 86 -2.43 -10.42 -12.18
CA LEU A 86 -3.32 -11.57 -12.33
C LEU A 86 -4.57 -11.21 -13.14
N ASP A 87 -5.26 -10.13 -12.79
CA ASP A 87 -6.51 -9.71 -13.43
C ASP A 87 -6.28 -9.20 -14.87
N SER A 88 -5.12 -8.62 -15.15
CA SER A 88 -4.74 -8.23 -16.53
C SER A 88 -4.46 -9.41 -17.46
N GLY A 89 -4.39 -10.64 -16.93
CA GLY A 89 -4.06 -11.85 -17.70
C GLY A 89 -2.58 -11.98 -18.05
N ASN A 90 -1.71 -11.09 -17.56
CA ASN A 90 -0.29 -11.07 -17.89
C ASN A 90 0.61 -11.67 -16.79
N TYR A 91 0.01 -12.31 -15.78
CA TYR A 91 0.79 -12.89 -14.69
C TYR A 91 1.68 -14.04 -15.21
N PRO A 92 2.99 -14.00 -14.93
CA PRO A 92 3.95 -14.94 -15.50
C PRO A 92 4.00 -16.28 -14.75
N TYR A 93 2.94 -17.06 -14.84
CA TYR A 93 2.89 -18.41 -14.27
C TYR A 93 4.10 -19.25 -14.71
N ASN A 94 4.70 -19.98 -13.78
CA ASN A 94 5.84 -20.86 -14.00
C ASN A 94 7.12 -20.15 -14.54
N GLN A 95 7.17 -18.84 -14.50
CA GLN A 95 8.36 -18.06 -14.80
C GLN A 95 9.15 -17.73 -13.55
N SER A 96 10.43 -17.40 -13.72
CA SER A 96 11.30 -17.03 -12.61
C SER A 96 12.14 -15.81 -12.93
N PHE A 97 12.64 -15.18 -11.89
CA PHE A 97 13.53 -14.03 -11.97
C PHE A 97 14.70 -14.18 -11.00
N ARG A 98 15.78 -13.43 -11.22
CA ARG A 98 16.94 -13.37 -10.31
C ARG A 98 16.68 -12.31 -9.25
N ALA A 99 16.47 -12.73 -8.00
CA ALA A 99 16.14 -11.87 -6.86
C ALA A 99 17.42 -11.38 -6.15
N LYS A 100 18.20 -10.53 -6.80
CA LYS A 100 19.41 -9.91 -6.23
C LYS A 100 19.37 -8.39 -6.34
N THR A 101 19.45 -7.90 -7.57
CA THR A 101 19.49 -6.47 -7.89
C THR A 101 18.77 -6.24 -9.20
N PHE A 102 17.87 -5.28 -9.22
CA PHE A 102 17.18 -4.85 -10.42
C PHE A 102 17.84 -3.59 -10.95
N ASN A 103 18.44 -3.68 -12.14
CA ASN A 103 18.92 -2.54 -12.91
C ASN A 103 18.00 -2.37 -14.12
N TYR A 104 17.81 -1.15 -14.57
CA TYR A 104 16.86 -0.86 -15.64
C TYR A 104 17.28 0.34 -16.48
N THR A 105 16.72 0.41 -17.66
CA THR A 105 16.70 1.57 -18.54
C THR A 105 15.28 2.07 -18.67
N TYR A 106 15.11 3.32 -19.02
CA TYR A 106 13.82 3.95 -19.27
C TYR A 106 13.83 4.66 -20.61
N ASP A 107 12.81 4.43 -21.39
CA ASP A 107 12.57 5.11 -22.66
C ASP A 107 11.52 6.20 -22.45
N GLU A 108 11.96 7.46 -22.44
CA GLU A 108 11.09 8.62 -22.22
C GLU A 108 10.00 8.77 -23.30
N SER A 109 10.25 8.29 -24.52
CA SER A 109 9.29 8.40 -25.61
C SER A 109 8.12 7.45 -25.50
N THR A 110 8.34 6.29 -24.90
CA THR A 110 7.34 5.22 -24.75
C THR A 110 6.88 5.00 -23.30
N GLY A 111 7.57 5.58 -22.33
CA GLY A 111 7.36 5.31 -20.92
C GLY A 111 7.78 3.90 -20.46
N LYS A 112 8.53 3.18 -21.31
CA LYS A 112 8.88 1.79 -21.07
C LYS A 112 10.08 1.65 -20.14
N ILE A 113 9.89 0.90 -19.06
CA ILE A 113 10.96 0.40 -18.18
C ILE A 113 11.42 -0.97 -18.73
N SER A 114 12.72 -1.16 -18.89
CA SER A 114 13.29 -2.42 -19.37
C SER A 114 14.44 -2.86 -18.48
N ARG A 115 14.55 -4.15 -18.20
CA ARG A 115 15.65 -4.72 -17.38
C ARG A 115 17.01 -4.47 -18.06
N SER A 116 18.02 -4.24 -17.25
CA SER A 116 19.41 -4.16 -17.66
C SER A 116 20.28 -5.16 -16.90
N SER A 117 21.19 -5.81 -17.60
CA SER A 117 22.19 -6.69 -16.98
C SER A 117 23.32 -5.89 -16.29
N LYS A 118 23.43 -4.60 -16.58
CA LYS A 118 24.45 -3.70 -16.07
C LYS A 118 23.82 -2.55 -15.29
N LYS A 119 24.58 -1.98 -14.38
CA LYS A 119 24.23 -0.72 -13.72
C LYS A 119 24.04 0.38 -14.77
N THR A 120 23.01 1.19 -14.62
CA THR A 120 22.66 2.29 -15.52
C THR A 120 22.79 3.62 -14.78
N VAL A 121 22.30 4.70 -15.37
CA VAL A 121 22.19 6.02 -14.71
C VAL A 121 21.12 6.04 -13.61
N TYR A 122 20.19 5.09 -13.64
CA TYR A 122 19.12 4.98 -12.66
C TYR A 122 19.58 4.20 -11.42
N PRO A 123 19.01 4.51 -10.23
CA PRO A 123 19.34 3.78 -9.01
C PRO A 123 18.94 2.32 -9.11
N SER A 124 19.84 1.43 -8.69
CA SER A 124 19.54 0.01 -8.61
C SER A 124 18.59 -0.29 -7.45
N ILE A 125 17.63 -1.18 -7.65
CA ILE A 125 16.68 -1.61 -6.61
C ILE A 125 17.07 -3.00 -6.13
N SER A 126 17.05 -3.21 -4.82
CA SER A 126 17.35 -4.48 -4.16
C SER A 126 16.24 -4.86 -3.19
N ASP A 127 16.23 -6.12 -2.81
CA ASP A 127 15.36 -6.58 -1.73
C ASP A 127 15.80 -5.99 -0.38
N ALA A 128 14.89 -5.99 0.58
CA ALA A 128 15.12 -5.41 1.89
C ALA A 128 16.41 -5.97 2.52
N LEU A 129 17.20 -5.09 3.12
CA LEU A 129 18.51 -5.40 3.71
C LEU A 129 19.54 -5.95 2.69
N GLY A 130 19.36 -5.71 1.40
CA GLY A 130 20.27 -6.19 0.34
C GLY A 130 20.29 -7.71 0.20
N ARG A 131 19.23 -8.41 0.59
CA ARG A 131 19.14 -9.88 0.51
C ARG A 131 19.27 -10.36 -0.92
N ASP A 132 20.00 -11.45 -1.11
CA ASP A 132 20.06 -12.22 -2.35
C ASP A 132 19.30 -13.53 -2.14
N PHE A 133 18.12 -13.64 -2.73
CA PHE A 133 17.29 -14.84 -2.62
C PHE A 133 17.56 -15.88 -3.72
N GLY A 134 18.53 -15.62 -4.60
CA GLY A 134 18.76 -16.51 -5.71
C GLY A 134 17.76 -16.34 -6.85
N THR A 135 17.38 -17.43 -7.48
CA THR A 135 16.33 -17.47 -8.51
C THR A 135 15.03 -17.88 -7.82
N LEU A 136 13.99 -17.08 -8.00
CA LEU A 136 12.65 -17.31 -7.44
C LEU A 136 11.64 -17.36 -8.58
N THR A 137 10.58 -18.14 -8.42
CA THR A 137 9.33 -17.96 -9.16
C THR A 137 8.65 -16.67 -8.68
N TYR A 138 7.66 -16.16 -9.42
CA TYR A 138 6.92 -14.98 -8.98
C TYR A 138 6.08 -15.26 -7.72
N ASP A 139 5.55 -16.49 -7.57
CA ASP A 139 4.85 -16.90 -6.35
C ASP A 139 5.79 -16.90 -5.13
N GLU A 140 6.99 -17.46 -5.27
CA GLU A 140 8.03 -17.39 -4.22
C GLU A 140 8.46 -15.95 -3.94
N GLY A 141 8.53 -15.11 -4.97
CA GLY A 141 8.79 -13.69 -4.86
C GLY A 141 7.77 -12.96 -3.99
N PHE A 142 6.48 -13.29 -4.15
CA PHE A 142 5.42 -12.79 -3.30
C PHE A 142 5.58 -13.24 -1.85
N ILE A 143 5.76 -14.53 -1.63
CA ILE A 143 5.97 -15.13 -0.28
C ILE A 143 7.19 -14.51 0.43
N ARG A 144 8.27 -14.23 -0.31
CA ARG A 144 9.49 -13.59 0.19
C ARG A 144 9.40 -12.08 0.30
N SER A 145 8.29 -11.49 -0.15
CA SER A 145 8.10 -10.04 -0.21
C SER A 145 9.23 -9.34 -1.00
N SER A 146 9.59 -9.90 -2.18
CA SER A 146 10.68 -9.40 -3.01
C SER A 146 10.31 -8.08 -3.71
N ASN A 147 11.08 -7.01 -3.47
CA ASN A 147 11.00 -5.76 -4.23
C ASN A 147 11.46 -5.97 -5.67
N VAL A 148 12.51 -6.77 -5.85
CA VAL A 148 13.06 -7.12 -7.17
C VAL A 148 12.01 -7.86 -8.00
N GLY A 149 11.23 -8.75 -7.39
CA GLY A 149 10.11 -9.44 -8.04
C GLY A 149 9.05 -8.47 -8.57
N ILE A 150 8.68 -7.47 -7.78
CA ILE A 150 7.76 -6.41 -8.20
C ILE A 150 8.32 -5.61 -9.38
N CYS A 151 9.60 -5.19 -9.30
CA CYS A 151 10.23 -4.46 -10.40
C CYS A 151 10.25 -5.28 -11.69
N CYS A 152 10.53 -6.58 -11.60
CA CYS A 152 10.47 -7.49 -12.74
C CYS A 152 9.05 -7.62 -13.31
N LEU A 153 8.06 -7.70 -12.42
CA LEU A 153 6.66 -7.79 -12.81
C LEU A 153 6.22 -6.54 -13.59
N LEU A 154 6.52 -5.34 -13.05
CA LEU A 154 6.19 -4.06 -13.68
C LEU A 154 6.93 -3.85 -15.01
N ALA A 155 8.20 -4.24 -15.10
CA ALA A 155 8.99 -4.03 -16.31
C ALA A 155 8.55 -4.92 -17.47
N ASP A 156 8.19 -6.18 -17.19
CA ASP A 156 8.03 -7.20 -18.23
C ASP A 156 6.56 -7.57 -18.51
N TYR A 157 5.67 -7.44 -17.50
CA TYR A 157 4.32 -8.00 -17.57
C TYR A 157 3.20 -7.01 -17.21
N LEU A 158 3.48 -5.98 -16.42
CA LEU A 158 2.49 -4.98 -16.00
C LEU A 158 3.01 -3.57 -16.30
N PRO A 159 2.87 -3.08 -17.54
CA PRO A 159 3.35 -1.75 -17.92
C PRO A 159 2.78 -0.64 -17.02
N ALA A 160 3.54 0.44 -16.85
CA ALA A 160 3.22 1.55 -15.95
C ALA A 160 1.78 2.09 -16.13
N ALA A 161 1.34 2.28 -17.38
CA ALA A 161 -0.01 2.76 -17.68
C ALA A 161 -1.10 1.79 -17.21
N THR A 162 -0.88 0.48 -17.41
CA THR A 162 -1.80 -0.56 -16.93
C THR A 162 -1.81 -0.61 -15.39
N PHE A 163 -0.64 -0.52 -14.77
CA PHE A 163 -0.57 -0.48 -13.31
C PHE A 163 -1.29 0.74 -12.73
N GLU A 164 -1.15 1.92 -13.34
CA GLU A 164 -1.85 3.14 -12.95
C GLU A 164 -3.37 2.98 -13.08
N GLU A 165 -3.87 2.42 -14.18
CA GLU A 165 -5.28 2.10 -14.37
C GLU A 165 -5.81 1.18 -13.25
N TYR A 166 -5.05 0.18 -12.85
CA TYR A 166 -5.44 -0.71 -11.75
C TYR A 166 -5.46 0.00 -10.41
N LEU A 167 -4.53 0.91 -10.11
CA LEU A 167 -4.59 1.73 -8.90
C LEU A 167 -5.90 2.52 -8.83
N GLU A 168 -6.32 3.14 -9.94
CA GLU A 168 -7.59 3.86 -10.03
C GLU A 168 -8.80 2.92 -9.86
N ARG A 169 -8.79 1.75 -10.50
CA ARG A 169 -9.86 0.73 -10.39
C ARG A 169 -9.99 0.19 -8.97
N PHE A 170 -8.92 0.07 -8.22
CA PHE A 170 -8.92 -0.31 -6.81
C PHE A 170 -9.34 0.82 -5.87
N GLY A 171 -9.58 2.03 -6.40
CA GLY A 171 -10.02 3.19 -5.63
C GLY A 171 -8.91 3.97 -4.96
N PHE A 172 -7.64 3.70 -5.27
CA PHE A 172 -6.53 4.49 -4.76
C PHE A 172 -6.55 5.91 -5.34
N LEU A 173 -6.02 6.86 -4.58
CA LEU A 173 -5.88 8.26 -4.98
C LEU A 173 -7.21 9.00 -5.18
N GLN A 174 -8.29 8.44 -4.68
CA GLN A 174 -9.63 9.01 -4.67
C GLN A 174 -10.14 9.10 -3.24
N SER A 175 -11.02 10.08 -2.97
CA SER A 175 -11.71 10.13 -1.70
C SER A 175 -12.67 8.94 -1.57
N VAL A 176 -12.72 8.34 -0.40
CA VAL A 176 -13.72 7.31 -0.09
C VAL A 176 -14.99 8.00 0.36
N ASP A 177 -16.12 7.71 -0.31
CA ASP A 177 -17.41 8.33 0.03
C ASP A 177 -18.00 7.68 1.29
N ILE A 178 -17.71 8.29 2.44
CA ILE A 178 -18.32 7.94 3.72
C ILE A 178 -19.07 9.17 4.23
N PRO A 179 -20.38 9.07 4.45
CA PRO A 179 -21.18 10.18 4.95
C PRO A 179 -20.59 10.78 6.24
N PHE A 180 -20.43 12.09 6.26
CA PHE A 180 -19.94 12.88 7.40
C PHE A 180 -18.46 12.66 7.79
N VAL A 181 -17.69 11.91 6.99
CA VAL A 181 -16.25 11.69 7.22
C VAL A 181 -15.45 12.35 6.12
N SER A 182 -14.62 13.33 6.47
CA SER A 182 -13.57 13.81 5.58
C SER A 182 -12.43 12.80 5.52
N ASN A 183 -11.79 12.67 4.36
CA ASN A 183 -10.64 11.80 4.22
C ASN A 183 -9.66 12.33 3.17
N ALA A 184 -8.38 12.03 3.37
CA ALA A 184 -7.34 12.37 2.42
C ALA A 184 -7.33 11.39 1.23
N THR A 185 -6.82 11.85 0.10
CA THR A 185 -6.76 11.06 -1.14
C THR A 185 -5.41 10.40 -1.39
N GLY A 186 -4.43 10.63 -0.51
CA GLY A 186 -3.05 10.22 -0.80
C GLY A 186 -2.40 11.05 -1.91
N VAL A 187 -1.21 10.65 -2.31
CA VAL A 187 -0.43 11.32 -3.36
C VAL A 187 0.21 10.29 -4.28
N LYS A 188 -0.09 10.38 -5.56
CA LYS A 188 0.63 9.64 -6.61
C LYS A 188 1.94 10.33 -6.92
N ASN A 189 3.04 9.62 -6.87
CA ASN A 189 4.33 10.07 -7.35
C ASN A 189 4.85 9.14 -8.45
N PHE A 190 4.75 9.60 -9.70
CA PHE A 190 5.27 8.94 -10.90
C PHE A 190 6.21 9.87 -11.67
N SER A 191 6.88 10.76 -10.95
CA SER A 191 7.77 11.77 -11.54
C SER A 191 9.01 11.16 -12.21
N HIS A 192 9.46 10.02 -11.70
CA HIS A 192 10.60 9.28 -12.23
C HIS A 192 10.26 7.79 -12.39
N PRO A 193 10.94 7.06 -13.28
CA PRO A 193 10.71 5.61 -13.44
C PRO A 193 10.99 4.81 -12.15
N SER A 194 11.89 5.30 -11.28
CA SER A 194 12.09 4.73 -9.94
C SER A 194 10.85 4.81 -9.07
N ASP A 195 10.08 5.88 -9.19
CA ASP A 195 8.90 6.11 -8.37
C ASP A 195 7.77 5.15 -8.74
N ILE A 196 7.62 4.87 -10.04
CA ILE A 196 6.67 3.87 -10.56
C ILE A 196 6.99 2.49 -9.99
N LEU A 197 8.27 2.09 -10.08
CA LEU A 197 8.75 0.81 -9.54
C LEU A 197 8.55 0.74 -8.02
N SER A 198 8.88 1.82 -7.32
CA SER A 198 8.76 1.90 -5.85
C SER A 198 7.31 1.89 -5.39
N THR A 199 6.40 2.53 -6.12
CA THR A 199 4.96 2.47 -5.84
C THR A 199 4.45 1.03 -5.88
N GLY A 200 4.95 0.19 -6.79
CA GLY A 200 4.56 -1.21 -6.87
C GLY A 200 4.86 -2.03 -5.61
N PHE A 201 5.86 -1.64 -4.82
CA PHE A 201 6.14 -2.25 -3.52
C PHE A 201 5.85 -1.33 -2.33
N GLY A 202 5.09 -0.25 -2.56
CA GLY A 202 4.48 0.59 -1.54
C GLY A 202 5.32 1.72 -1.01
N GLN A 203 6.26 2.25 -1.81
CA GLN A 203 7.04 3.44 -1.52
C GLN A 203 6.82 4.51 -2.60
N SER A 204 7.27 5.72 -2.38
CA SER A 204 7.13 6.90 -3.25
C SER A 204 5.71 7.47 -3.36
N SER A 205 4.68 6.66 -3.40
CA SER A 205 3.27 7.11 -3.36
C SER A 205 2.67 6.86 -1.98
N SER A 206 1.75 7.71 -1.55
CA SER A 206 1.08 7.59 -0.26
C SER A 206 -0.42 7.34 -0.43
N VAL A 207 -1.00 6.61 0.51
CA VAL A 207 -2.43 6.29 0.59
C VAL A 207 -2.87 6.35 2.05
N THR A 208 -4.17 6.46 2.31
CA THR A 208 -4.70 6.32 3.66
C THR A 208 -5.00 4.85 3.99
N ALA A 209 -5.18 4.53 5.27
CA ALA A 209 -5.63 3.20 5.66
C ALA A 209 -7.06 2.89 5.18
N LEU A 210 -7.86 3.92 4.91
CA LEU A 210 -9.22 3.80 4.42
C LEU A 210 -9.27 3.42 2.93
N GLN A 211 -8.31 3.85 2.12
CA GLN A 211 -8.16 3.48 0.71
C GLN A 211 -7.65 2.05 0.53
#